data_d217e3562add47659fb043985e6aa551
#
_entry.id   d217e3562add47659fb043985e6aa551
#
_cell.length_a   1.000
_cell.length_b   1.000
_cell.length_c   1.000
_cell.angle_alpha   90.00
_cell.angle_beta   90.00
_cell.angle_gamma   90.00
#
_symmetry.space_group_name_H-M   'P 1'
#
loop_
_entity.id
_entity.type
_entity.pdbx_description
1 polymer ?
#
loop_
_entity_poly.entity_id
_entity_poly.type
_entity_poly.pdbx_seq_one_letter_code
_entity_poly.pdbx_strand_id
1 'polypeptide(L)'
;MPSIILLLGAALLVLCPGRVSAARRPNFVFVIADDHRWDAVGAVQREQGGQARYPWFETPAMDRLATEGVRFRNAFITHSICSPGRAGFLTGKYSHAAGIMGNSRPFPPESVTHATLLRGHGYRTAYFGKWHMGNQKGQRPGFSHSVSFINQGAYQDCPFEINGVSQPTKGWVDDVTTDFAIDWLRKNHAEPFSVVVGFKSPHNRRGGDSLPARLRSLYEGKTTRRTPNCELAAVYHAPLTEADKGRERGLSANAVHLDYLRHIKGIDENLGRLLDVLDELKIAEDTVVVYTSDNGYFLGERGLGDKRALYEEGIRIPFLVRYPRQFPKGRTVDELVINQDLAPTYLDLAGLPARPDMHGASFKALALGEKPTGWRTSFLAYYHKELGDTPTCHGIRTSTHKLVRYPNVPEWTEVFDLTNDPYETKNLASDAALTSRLSAELD
;
A
#
# COMPACT_ATOMS: atom_id res chain seq x y z
N MET A 1 84.72 37.47 -1.60
CA MET A 1 83.71 36.78 -2.39
C MET A 1 82.66 36.27 -1.37
N PRO A 2 81.42 36.79 -1.33
CA PRO A 2 80.45 36.37 -0.38
C PRO A 2 79.61 35.19 -0.95
N SER A 3 79.48 34.15 -0.15
CA SER A 3 78.68 32.97 -0.45
C SER A 3 77.20 33.26 -0.22
N ILE A 4 76.36 33.04 -1.25
CA ILE A 4 74.91 33.15 -1.21
C ILE A 4 74.36 31.82 -0.72
N ILE A 5 73.68 31.82 0.43
CA ILE A 5 72.96 30.69 0.95
C ILE A 5 71.50 30.79 0.41
N LEU A 6 71.10 29.82 -0.44
CA LEU A 6 69.74 29.67 -0.94
C LEU A 6 68.92 28.92 0.08
N LEU A 7 67.94 29.57 0.72
CA LEU A 7 66.91 28.91 1.57
C LEU A 7 65.76 28.40 0.67
N LEU A 8 65.64 27.07 0.51
CA LEU A 8 64.47 26.43 -0.07
C LEU A 8 63.36 26.32 1.00
N GLY A 9 62.33 27.12 0.85
CA GLY A 9 61.13 27.02 1.63
C GLY A 9 60.26 25.85 1.14
N ALA A 10 60.16 24.77 1.90
CA ALA A 10 59.22 23.70 1.64
C ALA A 10 57.82 24.14 2.08
N ALA A 11 56.92 24.38 1.12
CA ALA A 11 55.50 24.59 1.39
C ALA A 11 54.82 23.27 1.74
N LEU A 12 54.48 23.06 3.00
CA LEU A 12 53.64 21.94 3.47
C LEU A 12 52.23 22.21 2.99
N LEU A 13 51.75 21.51 1.95
CA LEU A 13 50.34 21.41 1.62
C LEU A 13 49.63 20.57 2.67
N VAL A 14 48.93 21.21 3.60
CA VAL A 14 48.00 20.56 4.51
C VAL A 14 46.78 20.14 3.71
N LEU A 15 46.78 18.88 3.25
CA LEU A 15 45.57 18.22 2.75
C LEU A 15 44.57 18.11 3.92
N CYS A 16 43.62 19.03 3.99
CA CYS A 16 42.43 18.83 4.85
C CYS A 16 41.72 17.55 4.38
N PRO A 17 41.59 16.53 5.25
CA PRO A 17 40.77 15.39 4.90
C PRO A 17 39.35 15.91 4.69
N GLY A 18 38.86 15.84 3.44
CA GLY A 18 37.50 16.15 3.11
C GLY A 18 36.61 15.33 4.07
N ARG A 19 35.81 15.99 4.87
CA ARG A 19 34.79 15.34 5.66
C ARG A 19 33.91 14.56 4.68
N VAL A 20 34.10 13.24 4.61
CA VAL A 20 33.09 12.33 4.03
C VAL A 20 31.86 12.60 4.85
N SER A 21 30.91 13.34 4.30
CA SER A 21 29.61 13.55 4.91
C SER A 21 29.04 12.16 5.14
N ALA A 22 28.92 11.76 6.40
CA ALA A 22 28.22 10.51 6.73
C ALA A 22 26.88 10.54 5.99
N ALA A 23 26.63 9.53 5.15
CA ALA A 23 25.43 9.48 4.35
C ALA A 23 24.23 9.73 5.27
N ARG A 24 23.49 10.81 5.02
CA ARG A 24 22.32 11.16 5.87
C ARG A 24 21.35 10.02 5.80
N ARG A 25 20.99 9.44 6.95
CA ARG A 25 20.00 8.37 7.06
C ARG A 25 18.63 8.92 6.60
N PRO A 26 17.92 8.25 5.66
CA PRO A 26 16.63 8.74 5.21
C PRO A 26 15.57 8.69 6.30
N ASN A 27 14.63 9.62 6.25
CA ASN A 27 13.37 9.50 6.98
C ASN A 27 12.39 8.63 6.18
N PHE A 28 11.40 8.05 6.87
CA PHE A 28 10.37 7.21 6.25
C PHE A 28 8.98 7.69 6.65
N VAL A 29 8.12 7.90 5.66
CA VAL A 29 6.68 8.15 5.82
C VAL A 29 5.94 7.09 5.00
N PHE A 30 5.30 6.15 5.69
CA PHE A 30 4.47 5.11 5.09
C PHE A 30 3.01 5.46 5.25
N VAL A 31 2.32 5.77 4.16
CA VAL A 31 0.90 6.08 4.12
C VAL A 31 0.15 4.90 3.53
N ILE A 32 -0.76 4.32 4.31
CA ILE A 32 -1.52 3.14 3.92
C ILE A 32 -3.03 3.41 4.02
N ALA A 33 -3.73 3.34 2.89
CA ALA A 33 -5.18 3.39 2.80
C ALA A 33 -5.81 2.03 3.12
N ASP A 34 -7.13 1.99 3.32
CA ASP A 34 -7.90 0.78 3.60
C ASP A 34 -8.91 0.54 2.47
N ASP A 35 -8.72 -0.52 1.70
CA ASP A 35 -9.55 -0.90 0.55
C ASP A 35 -9.37 0.01 -0.69
N HIS A 36 -8.20 0.62 -0.92
CA HIS A 36 -7.99 1.49 -2.09
C HIS A 36 -7.55 0.68 -3.32
N ARG A 37 -8.38 0.69 -4.36
CA ARG A 37 -8.15 0.02 -5.65
C ARG A 37 -6.97 0.63 -6.40
N TRP A 38 -6.21 -0.21 -7.09
CA TRP A 38 -5.07 0.20 -7.91
C TRP A 38 -5.41 1.20 -9.03
N ASP A 39 -6.65 1.12 -9.59
CA ASP A 39 -7.11 1.95 -10.70
C ASP A 39 -7.73 3.29 -10.25
N ALA A 40 -8.07 3.49 -8.98
CA ALA A 40 -8.66 4.73 -8.50
C ALA A 40 -7.59 5.80 -8.15
N VAL A 41 -6.67 6.03 -9.06
CA VAL A 41 -5.58 7.03 -9.00
C VAL A 41 -5.58 7.84 -10.30
N GLY A 42 -5.52 9.16 -10.23
CA GLY A 42 -5.60 10.05 -11.40
C GLY A 42 -4.60 9.71 -12.50
N ALA A 43 -3.34 9.43 -12.14
CA ALA A 43 -2.30 9.01 -13.10
C ALA A 43 -2.68 7.73 -13.84
N VAL A 44 -3.33 6.77 -13.17
CA VAL A 44 -3.80 5.52 -13.80
C VAL A 44 -4.98 5.80 -14.73
N GLN A 45 -5.92 6.67 -14.32
CA GLN A 45 -7.05 7.06 -15.17
C GLN A 45 -6.57 7.72 -16.47
N ARG A 46 -5.60 8.61 -16.40
CA ARG A 46 -5.00 9.24 -17.60
C ARG A 46 -4.27 8.22 -18.48
N GLU A 47 -3.53 7.28 -17.90
CA GLU A 47 -2.84 6.23 -18.63
C GLU A 47 -3.82 5.29 -19.36
N GLN A 48 -4.95 4.94 -18.75
CA GLN A 48 -5.98 4.10 -19.34
C GLN A 48 -6.77 4.83 -20.46
N GLY A 49 -6.76 6.15 -20.48
CA GLY A 49 -7.43 6.95 -21.51
C GLY A 49 -8.90 6.57 -21.69
N GLY A 50 -9.31 6.16 -22.88
CA GLY A 50 -10.69 5.74 -23.20
C GLY A 50 -11.16 4.47 -22.46
N GLN A 51 -10.25 3.72 -21.86
CA GLN A 51 -10.57 2.54 -21.05
C GLN A 51 -10.68 2.88 -19.55
N ALA A 52 -10.42 4.11 -19.16
CA ALA A 52 -10.52 4.57 -17.77
C ALA A 52 -11.93 4.35 -17.21
N ARG A 53 -12.00 3.85 -15.97
CA ARG A 53 -13.28 3.64 -15.27
C ARG A 53 -13.86 4.97 -14.77
N TYR A 54 -12.98 5.89 -14.37
CA TYR A 54 -13.29 7.19 -13.78
C TYR A 54 -12.50 8.31 -14.47
N PRO A 55 -12.70 8.58 -15.80
CA PRO A 55 -11.81 9.46 -16.58
C PRO A 55 -11.75 10.90 -16.07
N TRP A 56 -12.71 11.31 -15.26
CA TRP A 56 -12.84 12.63 -14.62
C TRP A 56 -12.23 12.68 -13.21
N PHE A 57 -11.75 11.55 -12.67
CA PHE A 57 -11.27 11.48 -11.30
C PHE A 57 -9.80 11.90 -11.19
N GLU A 58 -9.52 12.81 -10.28
CA GLU A 58 -8.20 13.39 -10.06
C GLU A 58 -7.71 13.20 -8.62
N THR A 59 -6.46 12.84 -8.49
CA THR A 59 -5.75 12.67 -7.21
C THR A 59 -4.43 13.43 -7.23
N PRO A 60 -4.43 14.78 -7.10
CA PRO A 60 -3.24 15.62 -7.28
C PRO A 60 -2.05 15.24 -6.41
N ALA A 61 -2.27 14.84 -5.14
CA ALA A 61 -1.19 14.47 -4.25
C ALA A 61 -0.58 13.09 -4.60
N MET A 62 -1.41 12.11 -4.96
CA MET A 62 -0.92 10.81 -5.46
C MET A 62 -0.22 10.99 -6.81
N ASP A 63 -0.75 11.85 -7.69
CA ASP A 63 -0.14 12.19 -8.96
C ASP A 63 1.22 12.89 -8.77
N ARG A 64 1.35 13.73 -7.74
CA ARG A 64 2.63 14.32 -7.33
C ARG A 64 3.65 13.24 -6.97
N LEU A 65 3.26 12.22 -6.16
CA LEU A 65 4.15 11.09 -5.87
C LEU A 65 4.56 10.33 -7.13
N ALA A 66 3.64 10.11 -8.07
CA ALA A 66 3.92 9.42 -9.33
C ALA A 66 4.86 10.22 -10.24
N THR A 67 4.73 11.56 -10.29
CA THR A 67 5.53 12.42 -11.17
C THR A 67 6.88 12.82 -10.56
N GLU A 68 6.96 12.95 -9.25
CA GLU A 68 8.21 13.27 -8.52
C GLU A 68 8.96 12.02 -8.06
N GLY A 69 8.44 10.82 -8.31
CA GLY A 69 9.00 9.55 -7.84
C GLY A 69 8.74 8.40 -8.79
N VAL A 70 8.44 7.23 -8.23
CA VAL A 70 8.30 5.96 -8.92
C VAL A 70 6.91 5.37 -8.67
N ARG A 71 6.23 4.96 -9.73
CA ARG A 71 4.96 4.21 -9.68
C ARG A 71 5.18 2.77 -10.08
N PHE A 72 4.82 1.84 -9.21
CA PHE A 72 4.82 0.40 -9.49
C PHE A 72 3.44 0.00 -10.03
N ARG A 73 3.38 -0.41 -11.29
CA ARG A 73 2.11 -0.82 -11.93
C ARG A 73 1.59 -2.15 -11.42
N ASN A 74 2.49 -3.05 -11.06
CA ASN A 74 2.21 -4.42 -10.65
C ASN A 74 2.59 -4.64 -9.19
N ALA A 75 1.90 -3.93 -8.29
CA ALA A 75 2.02 -4.10 -6.85
C ALA A 75 0.81 -4.84 -6.28
N PHE A 76 1.06 -5.81 -5.40
CA PHE A 76 0.05 -6.75 -4.94
C PHE A 76 0.11 -6.99 -3.44
N ILE A 77 -1.06 -7.34 -2.91
CA ILE A 77 -1.22 -7.91 -1.58
C ILE A 77 -1.32 -9.44 -1.71
N THR A 78 -0.62 -10.16 -0.86
CA THR A 78 -0.60 -11.63 -0.93
C THR A 78 -1.71 -12.30 -0.16
N HIS A 79 -2.34 -11.59 0.77
CA HIS A 79 -3.53 -12.00 1.50
C HIS A 79 -4.50 -10.82 1.58
N SER A 80 -5.51 -10.83 0.71
CA SER A 80 -6.39 -9.68 0.49
C SER A 80 -7.42 -9.50 1.61
N ILE A 81 -6.92 -9.08 2.78
CA ILE A 81 -7.71 -8.68 3.96
C ILE A 81 -6.84 -7.79 4.86
N CYS A 82 -7.45 -6.83 5.55
CA CYS A 82 -6.77 -5.71 6.22
C CYS A 82 -5.60 -6.12 7.14
N SER A 83 -5.87 -6.89 8.23
CA SER A 83 -4.83 -7.20 9.22
C SER A 83 -3.69 -8.05 8.64
N PRO A 84 -3.94 -9.13 7.87
CA PRO A 84 -2.92 -9.88 7.15
C PRO A 84 -2.08 -9.02 6.20
N GLY A 85 -2.73 -8.14 5.42
CA GLY A 85 -2.05 -7.23 4.51
C GLY A 85 -1.12 -6.27 5.24
N ARG A 86 -1.61 -5.61 6.29
CA ARG A 86 -0.83 -4.70 7.15
C ARG A 86 0.34 -5.41 7.83
N ALA A 87 0.12 -6.64 8.34
CA ALA A 87 1.18 -7.46 8.94
C ALA A 87 2.30 -7.75 7.94
N GLY A 88 1.96 -8.05 6.68
CA GLY A 88 2.95 -8.26 5.62
C GLY A 88 3.86 -7.05 5.38
N PHE A 89 3.29 -5.84 5.30
CA PHE A 89 4.06 -4.59 5.20
C PHE A 89 4.98 -4.36 6.41
N LEU A 90 4.48 -4.62 7.61
CA LEU A 90 5.24 -4.39 8.84
C LEU A 90 6.41 -5.36 9.00
N THR A 91 6.20 -6.64 8.68
CA THR A 91 7.13 -7.73 9.00
C THR A 91 7.99 -8.20 7.84
N GLY A 92 7.60 -7.92 6.60
CA GLY A 92 8.22 -8.52 5.41
C GLY A 92 7.91 -10.02 5.23
N LYS A 93 6.91 -10.55 5.95
CA LYS A 93 6.54 -11.97 5.95
C LYS A 93 5.15 -12.20 5.37
N TYR A 94 4.94 -13.38 4.80
CA TYR A 94 3.58 -13.85 4.52
C TYR A 94 2.77 -13.93 5.83
N SER A 95 1.47 -13.70 5.76
CA SER A 95 0.61 -13.59 6.94
C SER A 95 0.57 -14.86 7.80
N HIS A 96 0.72 -16.05 7.21
CA HIS A 96 0.84 -17.31 7.97
C HIS A 96 2.13 -17.35 8.81
N ALA A 97 3.25 -16.86 8.26
CA ALA A 97 4.51 -16.78 8.99
C ALA A 97 4.57 -15.60 9.98
N ALA A 98 3.75 -14.57 9.77
CA ALA A 98 3.55 -13.47 10.70
C ALA A 98 2.54 -13.80 11.83
N GLY A 99 1.84 -14.94 11.76
CA GLY A 99 0.81 -15.35 12.74
C GLY A 99 -0.51 -14.58 12.62
N ILE A 100 -0.73 -13.80 11.54
CA ILE A 100 -1.92 -12.97 11.35
C ILE A 100 -2.70 -13.46 10.12
N MET A 101 -3.57 -14.44 10.33
CA MET A 101 -4.36 -15.07 9.26
C MET A 101 -5.74 -14.44 9.06
N GLY A 102 -6.15 -13.49 9.90
CA GLY A 102 -7.45 -12.84 9.85
C GLY A 102 -7.49 -11.56 10.67
N ASN A 103 -8.64 -10.86 10.60
CA ASN A 103 -8.82 -9.55 11.24
C ASN A 103 -9.04 -9.62 12.76
N SER A 104 -9.35 -10.78 13.30
CA SER A 104 -9.69 -10.96 14.71
C SER A 104 -8.47 -11.09 15.63
N ARG A 105 -7.28 -11.36 15.08
CA ARG A 105 -6.08 -11.63 15.87
C ARG A 105 -5.32 -10.34 16.21
N PRO A 106 -4.91 -10.16 17.49
CA PRO A 106 -3.98 -9.10 17.86
C PRO A 106 -2.60 -9.37 17.26
N PHE A 107 -1.86 -8.31 16.97
CA PHE A 107 -0.48 -8.41 16.51
C PHE A 107 0.43 -8.81 17.68
N PRO A 108 1.24 -9.87 17.56
CA PRO A 108 2.08 -10.33 18.66
C PRO A 108 3.08 -9.23 19.06
N PRO A 109 3.16 -8.88 20.37
CA PRO A 109 4.02 -7.79 20.84
C PRO A 109 5.51 -8.00 20.56
N GLU A 110 5.95 -9.25 20.51
CA GLU A 110 7.31 -9.67 20.22
C GLU A 110 7.68 -9.66 18.73
N SER A 111 6.72 -9.39 17.86
CA SER A 111 6.95 -9.41 16.41
C SER A 111 8.04 -8.44 16.00
N VAL A 112 8.98 -8.93 15.22
CA VAL A 112 10.01 -8.10 14.60
C VAL A 112 9.43 -7.44 13.35
N THR A 113 9.44 -6.11 13.33
CA THR A 113 8.96 -5.28 12.23
C THR A 113 10.05 -4.35 11.71
N HIS A 114 9.86 -3.75 10.54
CA HIS A 114 10.78 -2.69 10.10
C HIS A 114 10.88 -1.56 11.14
N ALA A 115 9.79 -1.24 11.85
CA ALA A 115 9.79 -0.21 12.88
C ALA A 115 10.63 -0.59 14.09
N THR A 116 10.54 -1.85 14.60
CA THR A 116 11.40 -2.33 15.71
C THR A 116 12.87 -2.30 15.33
N LEU A 117 13.21 -2.70 14.09
CA LEU A 117 14.59 -2.72 13.61
C LEU A 117 15.15 -1.31 13.44
N LEU A 118 14.41 -0.42 12.80
CA LEU A 118 14.80 0.99 12.66
C LEU A 118 14.96 1.67 14.02
N ARG A 119 14.03 1.43 14.97
CA ARG A 119 14.14 1.95 16.33
C ARG A 119 15.40 1.47 17.04
N GLY A 120 15.76 0.19 16.90
CA GLY A 120 17.01 -0.36 17.41
C GLY A 120 18.27 0.31 16.86
N HIS A 121 18.14 1.01 15.71
CA HIS A 121 19.21 1.77 15.06
C HIS A 121 19.05 3.30 15.19
N GLY A 122 18.31 3.74 16.21
CA GLY A 122 18.22 5.16 16.58
C GLY A 122 17.22 5.97 15.76
N TYR A 123 16.25 5.34 15.10
CA TYR A 123 15.12 6.05 14.50
C TYR A 123 14.03 6.30 15.53
N ARG A 124 13.40 7.46 15.50
CA ARG A 124 12.12 7.68 16.17
C ARG A 124 11.02 7.00 15.37
N THR A 125 10.18 6.18 16.01
CA THR A 125 9.11 5.45 15.32
C THR A 125 7.75 5.88 15.82
N ALA A 126 6.80 6.20 14.91
CA ALA A 126 5.45 6.60 15.28
C ALA A 126 4.40 5.95 14.37
N TYR A 127 3.21 5.67 14.93
CA TYR A 127 2.06 5.14 14.22
C TYR A 127 0.83 6.04 14.44
N PHE A 128 0.14 6.38 13.35
CA PHE A 128 -1.07 7.22 13.40
C PHE A 128 -2.23 6.54 12.66
N GLY A 129 -3.44 6.60 13.23
CA GLY A 129 -4.67 6.15 12.60
C GLY A 129 -4.95 4.65 12.74
N LYS A 130 -5.42 4.02 11.67
CA LYS A 130 -5.93 2.65 11.68
C LYS A 130 -4.83 1.61 11.87
N TRP A 131 -4.84 0.94 13.01
CA TRP A 131 -4.00 -0.22 13.29
C TRP A 131 -4.64 -1.52 12.81
N HIS A 132 -5.87 -1.79 13.26
CA HIS A 132 -6.72 -2.92 12.89
C HIS A 132 -6.05 -4.30 12.99
N MET A 133 -5.51 -4.61 14.14
CA MET A 133 -5.05 -5.97 14.51
C MET A 133 -5.92 -6.48 15.65
N GLY A 134 -7.06 -7.12 15.30
CA GLY A 134 -8.11 -7.44 16.25
C GLY A 134 -8.61 -6.19 16.99
N ASN A 135 -8.98 -6.38 18.25
CA ASN A 135 -9.36 -5.31 19.18
C ASN A 135 -8.18 -4.88 20.07
N GLN A 136 -6.94 -4.96 19.55
CA GLN A 136 -5.74 -4.65 20.30
C GLN A 136 -5.77 -3.22 20.83
N LYS A 137 -5.56 -3.09 22.13
CA LYS A 137 -5.46 -1.84 22.88
C LYS A 137 -4.00 -1.55 23.24
N GLY A 138 -3.76 -0.34 23.73
CA GLY A 138 -2.44 0.02 24.24
C GLY A 138 -1.48 0.54 23.17
N GLN A 139 -0.23 0.64 23.54
CA GLN A 139 0.88 1.03 22.67
C GLN A 139 1.00 0.06 21.49
N ARG A 140 1.13 0.58 20.25
CA ARG A 140 1.28 -0.28 19.07
C ARG A 140 2.67 -0.90 19.04
N PRO A 141 2.79 -2.25 18.91
CA PRO A 141 4.08 -2.93 18.89
C PRO A 141 5.04 -2.37 17.85
N GLY A 142 6.29 -2.13 18.26
CA GLY A 142 7.34 -1.61 17.37
C GLY A 142 7.46 -0.08 17.34
N PHE A 143 6.46 0.66 17.82
CA PHE A 143 6.45 2.12 17.75
C PHE A 143 6.70 2.76 19.12
N SER A 144 7.55 3.80 19.17
CA SER A 144 7.81 4.57 20.38
C SER A 144 6.69 5.57 20.71
N HIS A 145 5.88 5.91 19.72
CA HIS A 145 4.69 6.75 19.85
C HIS A 145 3.56 6.16 19.01
N SER A 146 2.34 6.14 19.53
CA SER A 146 1.18 5.69 18.76
C SER A 146 -0.07 6.50 19.09
N VAL A 147 -0.77 6.95 18.05
CA VAL A 147 -2.07 7.60 18.10
C VAL A 147 -3.00 6.84 17.17
N SER A 148 -3.84 5.97 17.70
CA SER A 148 -4.55 5.00 16.89
C SER A 148 -5.91 4.67 17.50
N PHE A 149 -6.88 4.35 16.69
CA PHE A 149 -8.19 3.90 17.15
C PHE A 149 -8.29 2.36 17.16
N ILE A 150 -9.26 1.85 17.94
CA ILE A 150 -9.47 0.40 18.09
C ILE A 150 -10.33 -0.12 16.94
N ASN A 151 -9.98 -1.29 16.42
CA ASN A 151 -10.72 -2.00 15.38
C ASN A 151 -10.93 -1.12 14.13
N GLN A 152 -12.15 -1.02 13.63
CA GLN A 152 -12.50 -0.22 12.45
C GLN A 152 -12.66 1.28 12.75
N GLY A 153 -12.85 1.68 14.01
CA GLY A 153 -13.13 3.07 14.38
C GLY A 153 -14.42 3.64 13.76
N ALA A 154 -14.75 4.86 14.10
CA ALA A 154 -15.83 5.65 13.49
C ALA A 154 -15.27 6.61 12.44
N TYR A 155 -16.10 7.09 11.48
CA TYR A 155 -15.66 8.11 10.54
C TYR A 155 -15.67 9.51 11.14
N GLN A 156 -16.64 9.80 11.99
CA GLN A 156 -16.77 11.08 12.68
C GLN A 156 -16.51 10.90 14.17
N ASP A 157 -15.84 11.87 14.77
CA ASP A 157 -15.60 11.96 16.20
C ASP A 157 -15.05 10.66 16.83
N CYS A 158 -14.16 9.98 16.10
CA CYS A 158 -13.59 8.70 16.51
C CYS A 158 -12.68 8.88 17.73
N PRO A 159 -12.88 8.15 18.85
CA PRO A 159 -11.92 8.19 19.95
C PRO A 159 -10.59 7.55 19.54
N PHE A 160 -9.47 8.17 19.90
CA PHE A 160 -8.13 7.65 19.69
C PHE A 160 -7.46 7.25 21.01
N GLU A 161 -6.61 6.23 20.96
CA GLU A 161 -5.66 5.93 22.03
C GLU A 161 -4.33 6.61 21.72
N ILE A 162 -3.90 7.52 22.58
CA ILE A 162 -2.57 8.14 22.54
C ILE A 162 -1.67 7.37 23.51
N ASN A 163 -0.73 6.60 22.99
CA ASN A 163 0.14 5.69 23.75
C ASN A 163 -0.64 4.79 24.73
N GLY A 164 -1.83 4.34 24.30
CA GLY A 164 -2.69 3.46 25.09
C GLY A 164 -3.72 4.15 25.96
N VAL A 165 -3.73 5.49 26.04
CA VAL A 165 -4.74 6.25 26.79
C VAL A 165 -5.81 6.76 25.82
N SER A 166 -7.06 6.33 26.01
CA SER A 166 -8.19 6.73 25.17
C SER A 166 -8.56 8.21 25.38
N GLN A 167 -8.74 8.93 24.29
CA GLN A 167 -9.15 10.32 24.26
C GLN A 167 -10.23 10.55 23.19
N PRO A 168 -11.26 11.36 23.48
CA PRO A 168 -12.22 11.77 22.46
C PRO A 168 -11.55 12.71 21.45
N THR A 169 -11.98 12.63 20.19
CA THR A 169 -11.58 13.59 19.16
C THR A 169 -12.82 14.15 18.45
N LYS A 170 -12.63 15.20 17.68
CA LYS A 170 -13.66 15.84 16.88
C LYS A 170 -13.24 15.92 15.42
N GLY A 171 -14.19 15.64 14.54
CA GLY A 171 -14.01 15.74 13.10
C GLY A 171 -13.85 14.40 12.39
N TRP A 172 -13.52 14.47 11.11
CA TRP A 172 -13.34 13.30 10.26
C TRP A 172 -12.05 12.57 10.59
N VAL A 173 -12.14 11.26 10.77
CA VAL A 173 -11.07 10.42 11.32
C VAL A 173 -9.74 10.54 10.57
N ASP A 174 -9.76 10.67 9.23
CA ASP A 174 -8.53 10.75 8.45
C ASP A 174 -7.91 12.15 8.50
N ASP A 175 -8.73 13.22 8.66
CA ASP A 175 -8.23 14.58 8.96
C ASP A 175 -7.53 14.60 10.32
N VAL A 176 -8.20 14.05 11.35
CA VAL A 176 -7.65 13.96 12.71
C VAL A 176 -6.37 13.12 12.75
N THR A 177 -6.34 12.00 12.02
CA THR A 177 -5.12 11.18 11.87
C THR A 177 -3.97 11.99 11.30
N THR A 178 -4.24 12.79 10.27
CA THR A 178 -3.26 13.63 9.60
C THR A 178 -2.77 14.77 10.50
N ASP A 179 -3.68 15.40 11.26
CA ASP A 179 -3.33 16.45 12.22
C ASP A 179 -2.33 15.95 13.26
N PHE A 180 -2.60 14.79 13.86
CA PHE A 180 -1.66 14.15 14.81
C PHE A 180 -0.30 13.82 14.17
N ALA A 181 -0.29 13.32 12.93
CA ALA A 181 0.95 13.00 12.24
C ALA A 181 1.77 14.26 11.93
N ILE A 182 1.14 15.33 11.44
CA ILE A 182 1.76 16.63 11.16
C ILE A 182 2.34 17.26 12.45
N ASP A 183 1.57 17.27 13.51
CA ASP A 183 2.02 17.80 14.80
C ASP A 183 3.23 17.04 15.34
N TRP A 184 3.24 15.73 15.16
CA TRP A 184 4.38 14.91 15.57
C TRP A 184 5.61 15.18 14.69
N LEU A 185 5.45 15.27 13.36
CA LEU A 185 6.53 15.58 12.43
C LEU A 185 7.19 16.92 12.76
N ARG A 186 6.41 17.97 12.99
CA ARG A 186 6.92 19.30 13.37
C ARG A 186 7.78 19.26 14.64
N LYS A 187 7.45 18.39 15.58
CA LYS A 187 8.17 18.26 16.87
C LYS A 187 9.39 17.34 16.81
N ASN A 188 9.45 16.43 15.83
CA ASN A 188 10.40 15.31 15.85
C ASN A 188 11.31 15.20 14.61
N HIS A 189 11.19 16.10 13.63
CA HIS A 189 11.91 16.02 12.34
C HIS A 189 13.42 16.25 12.41
N ALA A 190 13.94 16.70 13.55
CA ALA A 190 15.38 16.93 13.71
C ALA A 190 16.21 15.63 13.78
N GLU A 191 15.60 14.52 14.11
CA GLU A 191 16.23 13.19 14.17
C GLU A 191 15.63 12.27 13.10
N PRO A 192 16.37 11.25 12.64
CA PRO A 192 15.83 10.27 11.70
C PRO A 192 14.57 9.59 12.26
N PHE A 193 13.53 9.48 11.43
CA PHE A 193 12.26 8.92 11.85
C PHE A 193 11.66 7.93 10.84
N SER A 194 10.79 7.07 11.36
CA SER A 194 9.92 6.19 10.56
C SER A 194 8.50 6.30 11.09
N VAL A 195 7.62 6.87 10.26
CA VAL A 195 6.21 7.14 10.59
C VAL A 195 5.31 6.29 9.70
N VAL A 196 4.27 5.71 10.30
CA VAL A 196 3.18 5.06 9.58
C VAL A 196 1.90 5.87 9.78
N VAL A 197 1.22 6.20 8.69
CA VAL A 197 -0.10 6.86 8.69
C VAL A 197 -1.10 5.92 8.05
N GLY A 198 -1.95 5.31 8.86
CA GLY A 198 -2.99 4.39 8.44
C GLY A 198 -4.33 5.10 8.32
N PHE A 199 -4.81 5.33 7.10
CA PHE A 199 -6.15 5.86 6.88
C PHE A 199 -7.22 4.78 7.06
N LYS A 200 -8.42 5.21 7.47
CA LYS A 200 -9.62 4.39 7.49
C LYS A 200 -10.28 4.33 6.11
N SER A 201 -10.22 5.42 5.36
CA SER A 201 -10.81 5.51 4.02
C SER A 201 -10.01 4.73 2.98
N PRO A 202 -10.67 4.24 1.94
CA PRO A 202 -12.12 4.29 1.62
C PRO A 202 -12.93 3.08 2.14
N HIS A 203 -12.54 2.44 3.25
CA HIS A 203 -13.17 1.23 3.79
C HIS A 203 -14.68 1.33 3.83
N ASN A 204 -15.34 0.43 3.13
CA ASN A 204 -16.76 0.11 3.07
C ASN A 204 -17.70 0.91 4.00
N ARG A 205 -17.89 2.21 3.76
CA ARG A 205 -18.94 3.01 4.37
C ARG A 205 -19.61 3.88 3.32
N ARG A 206 -20.89 4.00 3.46
CA ARG A 206 -21.81 4.59 2.49
C ARG A 206 -22.72 5.56 3.20
N GLY A 207 -22.99 6.67 2.56
CA GLY A 207 -23.89 7.69 3.08
C GLY A 207 -23.16 8.89 3.69
N GLY A 208 -23.91 9.98 3.79
CA GLY A 208 -23.42 11.31 4.11
C GLY A 208 -22.60 11.43 5.40
N ASP A 209 -22.90 10.60 6.41
CA ASP A 209 -22.22 10.67 7.72
C ASP A 209 -20.80 10.06 7.72
N SER A 210 -20.44 9.31 6.70
CA SER A 210 -19.08 8.78 6.56
C SER A 210 -18.11 9.79 5.96
N LEU A 211 -18.61 10.87 5.33
CA LEU A 211 -17.82 11.87 4.63
C LEU A 211 -17.85 13.23 5.37
N PRO A 212 -16.75 13.98 5.36
CA PRO A 212 -16.77 15.37 5.81
C PRO A 212 -17.61 16.21 4.84
N ALA A 213 -18.19 17.31 5.33
CA ALA A 213 -19.12 18.13 4.57
C ALA A 213 -18.57 18.59 3.20
N ARG A 214 -17.28 18.93 3.13
CA ARG A 214 -16.60 19.38 1.91
C ARG A 214 -16.57 18.36 0.77
N LEU A 215 -16.75 17.06 1.07
CA LEU A 215 -16.67 15.99 0.07
C LEU A 215 -18.04 15.48 -0.38
N ARG A 216 -19.11 15.76 0.36
CA ARG A 216 -20.43 15.12 0.16
C ARG A 216 -21.05 15.38 -1.20
N SER A 217 -20.86 16.58 -1.77
CA SER A 217 -21.40 16.96 -3.07
C SER A 217 -20.42 16.81 -4.23
N LEU A 218 -19.16 16.39 -3.97
CA LEU A 218 -18.21 16.19 -5.07
C LEU A 218 -18.72 15.12 -6.04
N TYR A 219 -18.46 15.34 -7.33
CA TYR A 219 -18.76 14.39 -8.41
C TYR A 219 -20.25 14.11 -8.64
N GLU A 220 -21.15 14.96 -8.14
CA GLU A 220 -22.58 14.84 -8.49
C GLU A 220 -22.78 14.87 -10.00
N GLY A 221 -23.65 14.00 -10.52
CA GLY A 221 -23.89 13.85 -11.96
C GLY A 221 -22.79 13.13 -12.75
N LYS A 222 -21.65 12.76 -12.13
CA LYS A 222 -20.63 11.96 -12.79
C LYS A 222 -21.06 10.50 -12.89
N THR A 223 -20.68 9.87 -13.98
CA THR A 223 -20.92 8.44 -14.23
C THR A 223 -19.60 7.69 -14.29
N THR A 224 -19.65 6.40 -14.03
CA THR A 224 -18.48 5.50 -14.07
C THR A 224 -18.67 4.49 -15.20
N ARG A 225 -17.59 4.15 -15.91
CA ARG A 225 -17.62 3.09 -16.92
C ARG A 225 -17.70 1.73 -16.24
N ARG A 226 -18.59 0.87 -16.70
CA ARG A 226 -18.62 -0.54 -16.28
C ARG A 226 -17.48 -1.30 -16.96
N THR A 227 -16.83 -2.16 -16.22
CA THR A 227 -15.83 -3.10 -16.75
C THR A 227 -16.51 -4.39 -17.22
N PRO A 228 -15.93 -5.14 -18.18
CA PRO A 228 -16.56 -6.35 -18.73
C PRO A 228 -16.90 -7.41 -17.68
N ASN A 229 -16.09 -7.54 -16.64
CA ASN A 229 -16.31 -8.51 -15.55
C ASN A 229 -17.46 -8.13 -14.58
N CYS A 230 -18.07 -6.97 -14.75
CA CYS A 230 -19.34 -6.65 -14.08
C CYS A 230 -20.54 -7.46 -14.61
N GLU A 231 -20.40 -8.11 -15.77
CA GLU A 231 -21.41 -8.97 -16.38
C GLU A 231 -21.34 -10.44 -15.85
N LEU A 232 -20.30 -10.77 -15.10
CA LEU A 232 -20.00 -12.13 -14.64
C LEU A 232 -20.28 -12.27 -13.14
N ALA A 233 -20.58 -13.50 -12.71
CA ALA A 233 -20.53 -13.88 -11.30
C ALA A 233 -19.14 -14.41 -10.92
N ALA A 234 -18.76 -14.32 -9.63
CA ALA A 234 -17.67 -15.10 -9.09
C ALA A 234 -17.99 -16.60 -9.22
N VAL A 235 -17.01 -17.46 -9.44
CA VAL A 235 -17.19 -18.89 -9.71
C VAL A 235 -17.97 -19.63 -8.62
N TYR A 236 -17.94 -19.13 -7.40
CA TYR A 236 -18.64 -19.67 -6.24
C TYR A 236 -20.04 -19.03 -6.00
N HIS A 237 -20.53 -18.22 -6.92
CA HIS A 237 -21.86 -17.61 -6.88
C HIS A 237 -22.73 -18.10 -8.03
N ALA A 238 -24.04 -18.04 -7.85
CA ALA A 238 -24.99 -18.22 -8.96
C ALA A 238 -24.79 -17.12 -10.01
N PRO A 239 -25.13 -17.39 -11.29
CA PRO A 239 -25.11 -16.37 -12.34
C PRO A 239 -25.88 -15.12 -11.94
N LEU A 240 -25.36 -13.94 -12.34
CA LEU A 240 -26.03 -12.66 -12.04
C LEU A 240 -27.30 -12.52 -12.86
N THR A 241 -28.35 -12.01 -12.23
CA THR A 241 -29.52 -11.49 -12.96
C THR A 241 -29.17 -10.17 -13.65
N GLU A 242 -29.95 -9.75 -14.66
CA GLU A 242 -29.73 -8.44 -15.29
C GLU A 242 -29.81 -7.28 -14.31
N ALA A 243 -30.60 -7.43 -13.22
CA ALA A 243 -30.70 -6.44 -12.18
C ALA A 243 -29.46 -6.36 -11.28
N ASP A 244 -28.69 -7.45 -11.17
CA ASP A 244 -27.52 -7.56 -10.27
C ASP A 244 -26.20 -7.20 -10.94
N LYS A 245 -26.18 -7.19 -12.27
CA LYS A 245 -24.97 -6.87 -13.04
C LYS A 245 -24.42 -5.49 -12.72
N GLY A 246 -23.17 -5.44 -12.30
CA GLY A 246 -22.47 -4.19 -11.93
C GLY A 246 -22.97 -3.57 -10.63
N ARG A 247 -23.71 -4.31 -9.82
CA ARG A 247 -24.11 -3.91 -8.48
C ARG A 247 -23.25 -4.63 -7.45
N GLU A 248 -22.78 -3.90 -6.45
CA GLU A 248 -22.46 -4.51 -5.19
C GLU A 248 -23.78 -4.96 -4.56
N ARG A 249 -23.97 -6.23 -4.28
CA ARG A 249 -25.16 -6.83 -3.63
C ARG A 249 -26.17 -5.82 -3.03
N GLY A 250 -27.26 -5.55 -3.77
CA GLY A 250 -28.41 -4.78 -3.28
C GLY A 250 -28.27 -3.26 -3.28
N LEU A 251 -27.22 -2.68 -3.87
CA LEU A 251 -26.99 -1.23 -3.91
C LEU A 251 -26.93 -0.69 -5.36
N SER A 252 -27.40 0.55 -5.52
CA SER A 252 -27.26 1.25 -6.80
C SER A 252 -25.79 1.50 -7.06
N ALA A 253 -25.27 0.98 -8.17
CA ALA A 253 -23.85 1.03 -8.53
C ALA A 253 -23.23 2.45 -8.49
N ASN A 254 -23.95 3.47 -8.93
CA ASN A 254 -23.40 4.82 -9.03
C ASN A 254 -23.20 5.53 -7.68
N ALA A 255 -24.14 5.41 -6.74
CA ALA A 255 -24.03 6.11 -5.44
C ALA A 255 -22.85 5.56 -4.62
N VAL A 256 -22.61 4.26 -4.68
CA VAL A 256 -21.52 3.59 -3.98
C VAL A 256 -20.15 4.01 -4.53
N HIS A 257 -20.02 4.03 -5.86
CA HIS A 257 -18.77 4.40 -6.50
C HIS A 257 -18.40 5.86 -6.24
N LEU A 258 -19.36 6.78 -6.22
CA LEU A 258 -19.09 8.19 -5.94
C LEU A 258 -18.65 8.39 -4.50
N ASP A 259 -19.31 7.77 -3.53
CA ASP A 259 -18.88 7.87 -2.12
C ASP A 259 -17.49 7.26 -1.89
N TYR A 260 -17.19 6.14 -2.54
CA TYR A 260 -15.87 5.53 -2.52
C TYR A 260 -14.80 6.50 -3.06
N LEU A 261 -15.04 7.13 -4.20
CA LEU A 261 -14.12 8.09 -4.80
C LEU A 261 -14.01 9.39 -3.97
N ARG A 262 -15.10 9.83 -3.32
CA ARG A 262 -15.08 10.94 -2.37
C ARG A 262 -14.17 10.67 -1.17
N HIS A 263 -14.21 9.45 -0.63
CA HIS A 263 -13.29 9.03 0.42
C HIS A 263 -11.82 9.05 -0.05
N ILE A 264 -11.54 8.56 -1.27
CA ILE A 264 -10.20 8.62 -1.85
C ILE A 264 -9.75 10.08 -2.04
N LYS A 265 -10.65 10.96 -2.51
CA LYS A 265 -10.34 12.39 -2.61
C LYS A 265 -9.94 12.98 -1.26
N GLY A 266 -10.63 12.63 -0.19
CA GLY A 266 -10.29 13.08 1.17
C GLY A 266 -8.92 12.61 1.64
N ILE A 267 -8.54 11.36 1.37
CA ILE A 267 -7.19 10.88 1.71
C ILE A 267 -6.12 11.46 0.77
N ASP A 268 -6.44 11.78 -0.48
CA ASP A 268 -5.55 12.50 -1.38
C ASP A 268 -5.24 13.92 -0.86
N GLU A 269 -6.27 14.64 -0.36
CA GLU A 269 -6.09 15.94 0.30
C GLU A 269 -5.17 15.82 1.53
N ASN A 270 -5.37 14.80 2.36
CA ASN A 270 -4.55 14.56 3.54
C ASN A 270 -3.12 14.13 3.20
N LEU A 271 -2.93 13.34 2.14
CA LEU A 271 -1.60 13.05 1.60
C LEU A 271 -0.90 14.34 1.15
N GLY A 272 -1.63 15.24 0.47
CA GLY A 272 -1.12 16.56 0.09
C GLY A 272 -0.59 17.33 1.29
N ARG A 273 -1.38 17.43 2.38
CA ARG A 273 -0.99 18.07 3.64
C ARG A 273 0.29 17.47 4.25
N LEU A 274 0.44 16.13 4.19
CA LEU A 274 1.67 15.46 4.64
C LEU A 274 2.88 15.83 3.78
N LEU A 275 2.72 15.88 2.45
CA LEU A 275 3.79 16.29 1.55
C LEU A 275 4.20 17.75 1.76
N ASP A 276 3.22 18.63 1.94
CA ASP A 276 3.45 20.06 2.17
C ASP A 276 4.24 20.31 3.46
N VAL A 277 3.94 19.58 4.54
CA VAL A 277 4.72 19.73 5.80
C VAL A 277 6.15 19.22 5.64
N LEU A 278 6.42 18.20 4.83
CA LEU A 278 7.80 17.78 4.54
C LEU A 278 8.59 18.87 3.78
N ASP A 279 7.92 19.59 2.88
CA ASP A 279 8.51 20.72 2.16
C ASP A 279 8.71 21.93 3.11
N GLU A 280 7.73 22.27 3.92
CA GLU A 280 7.80 23.34 4.97
C GLU A 280 9.01 23.12 5.88
N LEU A 281 9.20 21.88 6.34
CA LEU A 281 10.30 21.49 7.23
C LEU A 281 11.63 21.29 6.49
N LYS A 282 11.67 21.41 5.16
CA LYS A 282 12.84 21.22 4.31
C LYS A 282 13.52 19.85 4.46
N ILE A 283 12.71 18.81 4.68
CA ILE A 283 13.19 17.43 4.83
C ILE A 283 12.71 16.52 3.68
N ALA A 284 11.99 17.04 2.71
CA ALA A 284 11.41 16.27 1.62
C ALA A 284 12.46 15.49 0.80
N GLU A 285 13.64 16.10 0.55
CA GLU A 285 14.76 15.46 -0.17
C GLU A 285 15.29 14.22 0.56
N ASP A 286 15.27 14.22 1.89
CA ASP A 286 15.79 13.16 2.76
C ASP A 286 14.70 12.20 3.24
N THR A 287 13.48 12.31 2.71
CA THR A 287 12.35 11.51 3.16
C THR A 287 11.83 10.57 2.06
N VAL A 288 11.81 9.29 2.37
CA VAL A 288 11.13 8.26 1.58
C VAL A 288 9.65 8.31 1.92
N VAL A 289 8.81 8.65 0.97
CA VAL A 289 7.35 8.61 1.12
C VAL A 289 6.82 7.45 0.29
N VAL A 290 6.07 6.54 0.92
CA VAL A 290 5.37 5.45 0.26
C VAL A 290 3.89 5.61 0.48
N TYR A 291 3.10 5.59 -0.60
CA TYR A 291 1.64 5.52 -0.56
C TYR A 291 1.15 4.20 -1.16
N THR A 292 0.27 3.51 -0.44
CA THR A 292 -0.32 2.24 -0.89
C THR A 292 -1.66 1.94 -0.19
N SER A 293 -2.18 0.74 -0.39
CA SER A 293 -3.37 0.20 0.30
C SER A 293 -3.08 -1.16 0.93
N ASP A 294 -3.86 -1.51 1.94
CA ASP A 294 -3.77 -2.82 2.59
C ASP A 294 -4.43 -3.95 1.79
N ASN A 295 -5.31 -3.62 0.87
CA ASN A 295 -5.88 -4.49 -0.18
C ASN A 295 -6.60 -3.63 -1.23
N GLY A 296 -7.04 -4.27 -2.33
CA GLY A 296 -7.95 -3.67 -3.28
C GLY A 296 -9.41 -3.76 -2.84
N TYR A 297 -10.35 -3.56 -3.77
CA TYR A 297 -11.78 -3.64 -3.47
C TYR A 297 -12.61 -3.87 -4.73
N PHE A 298 -13.69 -4.66 -4.63
CA PHE A 298 -14.67 -4.85 -5.69
C PHE A 298 -15.79 -3.82 -5.60
N LEU A 299 -16.12 -3.22 -6.72
CA LEU A 299 -17.23 -2.28 -6.87
C LEU A 299 -18.24 -2.81 -7.91
N GLY A 300 -18.73 -4.03 -7.67
CA GLY A 300 -19.70 -4.71 -8.51
C GLY A 300 -19.13 -5.64 -9.58
N GLU A 301 -17.81 -5.70 -9.74
CA GLU A 301 -17.19 -6.74 -10.57
C GLU A 301 -17.56 -8.11 -10.00
N ARG A 302 -17.96 -9.02 -10.88
CA ARG A 302 -18.44 -10.38 -10.51
C ARG A 302 -19.54 -10.40 -9.44
N GLY A 303 -20.33 -9.32 -9.35
CA GLY A 303 -21.35 -9.16 -8.30
C GLY A 303 -20.75 -9.01 -6.90
N LEU A 304 -19.46 -8.78 -6.78
CA LEU A 304 -18.76 -8.64 -5.51
C LEU A 304 -18.76 -7.19 -5.02
N GLY A 305 -18.72 -7.03 -3.70
CA GLY A 305 -18.62 -5.75 -2.98
C GLY A 305 -17.70 -5.91 -1.77
N ASP A 306 -16.59 -6.58 -1.94
CA ASP A 306 -15.62 -6.95 -0.92
C ASP A 306 -14.21 -6.99 -1.52
N LYS A 307 -13.27 -7.70 -0.93
CA LYS A 307 -11.84 -7.73 -1.28
C LYS A 307 -11.20 -9.11 -1.26
N ARG A 308 -11.91 -10.13 -0.72
CA ARG A 308 -11.31 -11.42 -0.33
C ARG A 308 -10.98 -12.35 -1.48
N ALA A 309 -11.60 -12.18 -2.64
CA ALA A 309 -11.30 -12.98 -3.84
C ALA A 309 -9.97 -12.59 -4.49
N LEU A 310 -9.32 -13.54 -5.15
CA LEU A 310 -7.98 -13.34 -5.74
C LEU A 310 -7.99 -12.73 -7.16
N TYR A 311 -9.09 -12.08 -7.58
CA TYR A 311 -9.10 -11.29 -8.82
C TYR A 311 -8.30 -9.98 -8.64
N GLU A 312 -7.86 -9.38 -9.76
CA GLU A 312 -6.98 -8.20 -9.75
C GLU A 312 -7.55 -7.06 -8.90
N GLU A 313 -8.89 -6.86 -8.89
CA GLU A 313 -9.52 -5.81 -8.09
C GLU A 313 -9.33 -5.99 -6.58
N GLY A 314 -9.23 -7.23 -6.12
CA GLY A 314 -9.01 -7.54 -4.70
C GLY A 314 -7.55 -7.47 -4.28
N ILE A 315 -6.64 -7.99 -5.12
CA ILE A 315 -5.23 -8.17 -4.73
C ILE A 315 -4.28 -7.09 -5.24
N ARG A 316 -4.60 -6.37 -6.33
CA ARG A 316 -3.76 -5.32 -6.88
C ARG A 316 -4.02 -4.00 -6.19
N ILE A 317 -2.94 -3.32 -5.80
CA ILE A 317 -2.97 -2.09 -5.00
C ILE A 317 -2.21 -0.97 -5.68
N PRO A 318 -2.54 0.32 -5.40
CA PRO A 318 -1.67 1.42 -5.79
C PRO A 318 -0.36 1.33 -5.01
N PHE A 319 0.77 1.66 -5.66
CA PHE A 319 2.06 1.69 -4.99
C PHE A 319 2.92 2.79 -5.59
N LEU A 320 3.04 3.88 -4.84
CA LEU A 320 3.74 5.10 -5.22
C LEU A 320 4.87 5.35 -4.22
N VAL A 321 6.08 5.61 -4.71
CA VAL A 321 7.25 5.83 -3.86
C VAL A 321 7.98 7.08 -4.32
N ARG A 322 8.23 8.01 -3.40
CA ARG A 322 9.01 9.21 -3.66
C ARG A 322 10.21 9.25 -2.73
N TYR A 323 11.41 9.39 -3.29
CA TYR A 323 12.64 9.64 -2.55
C TYR A 323 13.57 10.50 -3.43
N PRO A 324 13.42 11.84 -3.41
CA PRO A 324 14.07 12.72 -4.37
C PRO A 324 15.59 12.60 -4.38
N ARG A 325 16.22 12.32 -3.24
CA ARG A 325 17.67 12.13 -3.15
C ARG A 325 18.22 10.99 -4.00
N GLN A 326 17.44 9.91 -4.21
CA GLN A 326 17.97 8.72 -4.89
C GLN A 326 17.10 8.25 -6.06
N PHE A 327 15.78 8.38 -5.98
CA PHE A 327 14.89 7.80 -6.98
C PHE A 327 14.61 8.79 -8.11
N PRO A 328 14.65 8.33 -9.38
CA PRO A 328 14.31 9.17 -10.53
C PRO A 328 12.85 9.61 -10.50
N LYS A 329 12.59 10.78 -11.06
CA LYS A 329 11.24 11.34 -11.20
C LYS A 329 10.50 10.69 -12.37
N GLY A 330 9.18 10.48 -12.20
CA GLY A 330 8.28 10.05 -13.26
C GLY A 330 8.51 8.62 -13.78
N ARG A 331 9.23 7.81 -13.00
CA ARG A 331 9.52 6.44 -13.39
C ARG A 331 8.31 5.53 -13.15
N THR A 332 8.10 4.61 -14.07
CA THR A 332 7.15 3.50 -13.91
C THR A 332 7.91 2.18 -13.92
N VAL A 333 7.52 1.27 -13.02
CA VAL A 333 8.09 -0.08 -12.85
C VAL A 333 7.01 -1.11 -13.10
N ASP A 334 7.30 -2.08 -13.96
CA ASP A 334 6.37 -3.14 -14.38
C ASP A 334 6.62 -4.50 -13.70
N GLU A 335 7.73 -4.64 -13.00
CA GLU A 335 8.08 -5.84 -12.24
C GLU A 335 7.09 -6.07 -11.09
N LEU A 336 6.86 -7.35 -10.75
CA LEU A 336 5.96 -7.75 -9.67
C LEU A 336 6.52 -7.35 -8.31
N VAL A 337 5.79 -6.55 -7.57
CA VAL A 337 6.11 -6.15 -6.19
C VAL A 337 4.97 -6.61 -5.27
N ILE A 338 5.32 -7.10 -4.10
CA ILE A 338 4.35 -7.56 -3.10
C ILE A 338 4.51 -6.78 -1.79
N ASN A 339 3.47 -6.77 -0.98
CA ASN A 339 3.48 -6.03 0.28
C ASN A 339 4.62 -6.41 1.23
N GLN A 340 5.15 -7.63 1.16
CA GLN A 340 6.31 -8.07 1.95
C GLN A 340 7.61 -7.33 1.59
N ASP A 341 7.68 -6.71 0.42
CA ASP A 341 8.89 -6.06 -0.08
C ASP A 341 9.20 -4.72 0.63
N LEU A 342 8.21 -4.13 1.29
CA LEU A 342 8.41 -2.84 1.96
C LEU A 342 9.44 -2.91 3.09
N ALA A 343 9.32 -3.88 3.99
CA ALA A 343 10.18 -3.99 5.17
C ALA A 343 11.67 -4.17 4.78
N PRO A 344 12.05 -5.12 3.91
CA PRO A 344 13.46 -5.24 3.48
C PRO A 344 13.94 -4.01 2.70
N THR A 345 13.06 -3.31 1.95
CA THR A 345 13.43 -2.07 1.26
C THR A 345 13.76 -0.94 2.24
N TYR A 346 12.99 -0.79 3.31
CA TYR A 346 13.27 0.21 4.35
C TYR A 346 14.60 -0.06 5.04
N LEU A 347 14.91 -1.32 5.33
CA LEU A 347 16.20 -1.70 5.91
C LEU A 347 17.35 -1.39 4.95
N ASP A 348 17.23 -1.77 3.67
CA ASP A 348 18.24 -1.49 2.64
C ASP A 348 18.49 0.02 2.46
N LEU A 349 17.44 0.83 2.40
CA LEU A 349 17.55 2.29 2.31
C LEU A 349 18.19 2.91 3.57
N ALA A 350 17.97 2.29 4.73
CA ALA A 350 18.60 2.68 5.99
C ALA A 350 20.05 2.17 6.14
N GLY A 351 20.56 1.40 5.18
CA GLY A 351 21.88 0.77 5.24
C GLY A 351 21.94 -0.42 6.20
N LEU A 352 20.82 -1.06 6.48
CA LEU A 352 20.70 -2.21 7.38
C LEU A 352 20.47 -3.51 6.57
N PRO A 353 21.00 -4.64 7.01
CA PRO A 353 20.79 -5.90 6.33
C PRO A 353 19.32 -6.35 6.47
N ALA A 354 18.78 -6.95 5.41
CA ALA A 354 17.52 -7.68 5.47
C ALA A 354 17.68 -8.90 6.40
N ARG A 355 16.59 -9.28 7.06
CA ARG A 355 16.59 -10.46 7.91
C ARG A 355 16.31 -11.72 7.07
N PRO A 356 16.94 -12.86 7.40
CA PRO A 356 16.75 -14.12 6.66
C PRO A 356 15.30 -14.66 6.72
N ASP A 357 14.53 -14.24 7.73
CA ASP A 357 13.14 -14.67 7.92
C ASP A 357 12.11 -13.77 7.21
N MET A 358 12.55 -12.76 6.47
CA MET A 358 11.70 -11.97 5.56
C MET A 358 11.54 -12.71 4.22
N HIS A 359 10.31 -12.74 3.71
CA HIS A 359 9.99 -13.36 2.41
C HIS A 359 10.00 -12.35 1.25
N GLY A 360 9.95 -11.05 1.58
CA GLY A 360 10.07 -9.97 0.61
C GLY A 360 11.52 -9.71 0.21
N ALA A 361 11.69 -8.94 -0.88
CA ALA A 361 12.98 -8.46 -1.37
C ALA A 361 12.95 -6.94 -1.51
N SER A 362 14.13 -6.29 -1.39
CA SER A 362 14.22 -4.84 -1.60
C SER A 362 13.92 -4.45 -3.04
N PHE A 363 12.92 -3.61 -3.25
CA PHE A 363 12.62 -3.02 -4.57
C PHE A 363 13.47 -1.79 -4.90
N LYS A 364 14.43 -1.42 -4.07
CA LYS A 364 15.29 -0.25 -4.28
C LYS A 364 15.98 -0.26 -5.66
N ALA A 365 16.54 -1.39 -6.07
CA ALA A 365 17.17 -1.54 -7.39
C ALA A 365 16.17 -1.27 -8.54
N LEU A 366 14.95 -1.80 -8.45
CA LEU A 366 13.88 -1.52 -9.42
C LEU A 366 13.54 -0.03 -9.46
N ALA A 367 13.41 0.61 -8.30
CA ALA A 367 13.13 2.03 -8.20
C ALA A 367 14.24 2.89 -8.84
N LEU A 368 15.50 2.48 -8.73
CA LEU A 368 16.65 3.10 -9.39
C LEU A 368 16.71 2.84 -10.91
N GLY A 369 15.96 1.90 -11.43
CA GLY A 369 15.97 1.53 -12.84
C GLY A 369 16.84 0.34 -13.18
N GLU A 370 17.36 -0.32 -12.19
CA GLU A 370 18.12 -1.54 -12.34
C GLU A 370 17.18 -2.74 -12.53
N LYS A 371 17.71 -3.81 -13.13
CA LYS A 371 17.03 -5.08 -13.29
C LYS A 371 17.78 -6.15 -12.50
N PRO A 372 17.47 -6.34 -11.21
CA PRO A 372 18.18 -7.30 -10.38
C PRO A 372 17.97 -8.72 -10.92
N THR A 373 19.07 -9.46 -11.06
CA THR A 373 19.01 -10.87 -11.45
C THR A 373 18.25 -11.66 -10.39
N GLY A 374 17.35 -12.54 -10.85
CA GLY A 374 16.55 -13.39 -9.95
C GLY A 374 15.37 -12.66 -9.28
N TRP A 375 15.01 -11.46 -9.77
CA TRP A 375 13.75 -10.85 -9.31
C TRP A 375 12.58 -11.78 -9.65
N ARG A 376 11.57 -11.80 -8.74
CA ARG A 376 10.42 -12.72 -8.89
C ARG A 376 9.67 -12.53 -10.19
N THR A 377 9.26 -13.65 -10.77
CA THR A 377 8.37 -13.72 -11.94
C THR A 377 6.95 -14.13 -11.56
N SER A 378 6.75 -14.54 -10.30
CA SER A 378 5.46 -14.95 -9.74
C SER A 378 5.44 -14.76 -8.23
N PHE A 379 4.23 -14.85 -7.64
CA PHE A 379 4.03 -14.86 -6.20
C PHE A 379 2.78 -15.68 -5.82
N LEU A 380 2.81 -16.24 -4.61
CA LEU A 380 1.67 -16.88 -3.97
C LEU A 380 0.69 -15.82 -3.44
N ALA A 381 -0.58 -15.90 -3.83
CA ALA A 381 -1.68 -15.20 -3.21
C ALA A 381 -2.67 -16.20 -2.60
N TYR A 382 -3.28 -15.84 -1.49
CA TYR A 382 -4.26 -16.72 -0.85
C TYR A 382 -5.26 -15.94 -0.01
N TYR A 383 -6.40 -16.58 0.24
CA TYR A 383 -7.37 -16.15 1.23
C TYR A 383 -7.79 -17.34 2.09
N HIS A 384 -7.70 -17.20 3.39
CA HIS A 384 -8.23 -18.17 4.35
C HIS A 384 -9.56 -17.65 4.87
N LYS A 385 -10.62 -18.45 4.69
CA LYS A 385 -11.99 -18.03 5.02
C LYS A 385 -12.12 -17.68 6.50
N GLU A 386 -12.43 -16.41 6.77
CA GLU A 386 -12.74 -15.90 8.09
C GLU A 386 -14.22 -15.51 8.17
N LEU A 387 -14.70 -14.73 7.22
CA LEU A 387 -16.06 -14.20 7.17
C LEU A 387 -16.55 -14.09 5.72
N GLY A 388 -17.87 -14.02 5.56
CA GLY A 388 -18.50 -13.82 4.25
C GLY A 388 -18.58 -15.09 3.41
N ASP A 389 -18.88 -14.93 2.12
CA ASP A 389 -19.19 -16.02 1.20
C ASP A 389 -17.96 -16.50 0.43
N THR A 390 -16.91 -15.70 0.36
CA THR A 390 -15.67 -16.09 -0.36
C THR A 390 -15.06 -17.32 0.30
N PRO A 391 -14.87 -18.42 -0.44
CA PRO A 391 -14.24 -19.64 0.08
C PRO A 391 -12.75 -19.46 0.29
N THR A 392 -12.13 -20.34 1.08
CA THR A 392 -10.67 -20.45 1.12
C THR A 392 -10.16 -20.76 -0.28
N CYS A 393 -9.19 -19.98 -0.72
CA CYS A 393 -8.54 -20.15 -2.01
C CYS A 393 -7.06 -19.77 -1.93
N HIS A 394 -6.28 -20.32 -2.84
CA HIS A 394 -4.88 -19.95 -3.05
C HIS A 394 -4.56 -20.02 -4.53
N GLY A 395 -3.57 -19.28 -4.96
CA GLY A 395 -3.21 -19.23 -6.35
C GLY A 395 -1.84 -18.62 -6.57
N ILE A 396 -1.36 -18.78 -7.79
CA ILE A 396 -0.15 -18.16 -8.28
C ILE A 396 -0.50 -17.06 -9.26
N ARG A 397 0.15 -15.91 -9.12
CA ARG A 397 0.08 -14.79 -10.05
C ARG A 397 1.48 -14.59 -10.64
N THR A 398 1.62 -14.91 -11.93
CA THR A 398 2.84 -14.66 -12.73
C THR A 398 2.76 -13.28 -13.40
N SER A 399 3.78 -12.86 -14.13
CA SER A 399 3.72 -11.61 -14.91
C SER A 399 2.59 -11.56 -15.93
N THR A 400 2.13 -12.72 -16.44
CA THR A 400 1.17 -12.82 -17.56
C THR A 400 -0.07 -13.64 -17.24
N HIS A 401 -0.03 -14.53 -16.26
CA HIS A 401 -1.14 -15.44 -15.97
C HIS A 401 -1.46 -15.49 -14.48
N LYS A 402 -2.65 -16.01 -14.19
CA LYS A 402 -3.08 -16.33 -12.83
C LYS A 402 -3.75 -17.69 -12.82
N LEU A 403 -3.48 -18.49 -11.78
CA LEU A 403 -4.23 -19.69 -11.45
C LEU A 403 -4.77 -19.53 -10.04
N VAL A 404 -6.04 -19.84 -9.81
CA VAL A 404 -6.69 -19.87 -8.51
C VAL A 404 -7.29 -21.24 -8.28
N ARG A 405 -6.98 -21.85 -7.13
CA ARG A 405 -7.54 -23.12 -6.67
C ARG A 405 -8.40 -22.93 -5.44
N TYR A 406 -9.47 -23.69 -5.37
CA TYR A 406 -10.38 -23.79 -4.23
C TYR A 406 -10.27 -25.20 -3.64
N PRO A 407 -9.51 -25.43 -2.55
CA PRO A 407 -9.15 -26.76 -2.08
C PRO A 407 -10.34 -27.69 -1.82
N ASN A 408 -11.47 -27.12 -1.39
CA ASN A 408 -12.68 -27.89 -1.07
C ASN A 408 -13.59 -28.13 -2.28
N VAL A 409 -13.34 -27.44 -3.42
CA VAL A 409 -14.17 -27.50 -4.63
C VAL A 409 -13.24 -27.34 -5.85
N PRO A 410 -12.48 -28.40 -6.22
CA PRO A 410 -11.48 -28.33 -7.28
C PRO A 410 -12.02 -27.92 -8.67
N GLU A 411 -13.29 -28.20 -8.95
CA GLU A 411 -13.99 -27.80 -10.17
C GLU A 411 -14.17 -26.29 -10.32
N TRP A 412 -13.97 -25.48 -9.27
CA TRP A 412 -13.95 -24.04 -9.33
C TRP A 412 -12.60 -23.46 -9.74
N THR A 413 -11.61 -24.31 -10.08
CA THR A 413 -10.30 -23.82 -10.53
C THR A 413 -10.44 -22.82 -11.67
N GLU A 414 -9.76 -21.69 -11.54
CA GLU A 414 -9.74 -20.62 -12.53
C GLU A 414 -8.32 -20.38 -13.03
N VAL A 415 -8.19 -20.15 -14.34
CA VAL A 415 -6.94 -19.78 -14.99
C VAL A 415 -7.20 -18.60 -15.93
N PHE A 416 -6.38 -17.57 -15.86
CA PHE A 416 -6.54 -16.36 -16.66
C PHE A 416 -5.25 -15.96 -17.38
N ASP A 417 -5.39 -15.48 -18.62
CA ASP A 417 -4.35 -14.79 -19.38
C ASP A 417 -4.51 -13.26 -19.18
N LEU A 418 -3.76 -12.69 -18.27
CA LEU A 418 -3.87 -11.28 -17.90
C LEU A 418 -3.28 -10.31 -18.94
N THR A 419 -2.54 -10.83 -19.93
CA THR A 419 -2.01 -10.03 -21.03
C THR A 419 -3.12 -9.68 -22.02
N ASN A 420 -3.93 -10.69 -22.40
CA ASN A 420 -4.98 -10.55 -23.39
C ASN A 420 -6.36 -10.32 -22.77
N ASP A 421 -6.55 -10.68 -21.50
CA ASP A 421 -7.79 -10.53 -20.73
C ASP A 421 -7.51 -9.94 -19.34
N PRO A 422 -7.21 -8.65 -19.25
CA PRO A 422 -6.90 -7.98 -17.99
C PRO A 422 -8.09 -7.87 -17.01
N TYR A 423 -9.30 -8.20 -17.49
CA TYR A 423 -10.53 -8.24 -16.68
C TYR A 423 -10.92 -9.65 -16.24
N GLU A 424 -10.08 -10.66 -16.54
CA GLU A 424 -10.29 -12.04 -16.12
C GLU A 424 -11.65 -12.61 -16.54
N THR A 425 -12.09 -12.26 -17.74
CA THR A 425 -13.44 -12.62 -18.22
C THR A 425 -13.55 -14.06 -18.74
N LYS A 426 -12.43 -14.65 -19.17
CA LYS A 426 -12.37 -15.98 -19.77
C LYS A 426 -11.56 -16.94 -18.91
N ASN A 427 -12.24 -17.90 -18.27
CA ASN A 427 -11.57 -18.98 -17.55
C ASN A 427 -10.96 -20.00 -18.54
N LEU A 428 -9.64 -20.19 -18.47
CA LEU A 428 -8.84 -21.09 -19.29
C LEU A 428 -8.48 -22.41 -18.58
N ALA A 429 -9.14 -22.76 -17.48
CA ALA A 429 -8.84 -23.97 -16.71
C ALA A 429 -8.97 -25.27 -17.53
N SER A 430 -9.73 -25.26 -18.64
CA SER A 430 -9.81 -26.39 -19.59
C SER A 430 -8.56 -26.60 -20.44
N ASP A 431 -7.64 -25.61 -20.52
CA ASP A 431 -6.31 -25.79 -21.11
C ASP A 431 -5.43 -26.58 -20.12
N ALA A 432 -5.37 -27.89 -20.34
CA ALA A 432 -4.66 -28.80 -19.45
C ALA A 432 -3.15 -28.50 -19.36
N ALA A 433 -2.52 -28.08 -20.46
CA ALA A 433 -1.10 -27.78 -20.49
C ALA A 433 -0.77 -26.51 -19.68
N LEU A 434 -1.54 -25.45 -19.90
CA LEU A 434 -1.40 -24.20 -19.14
C LEU A 434 -1.68 -24.42 -17.65
N THR A 435 -2.77 -25.11 -17.32
CA THR A 435 -3.17 -25.41 -15.94
C THR A 435 -2.12 -26.26 -15.22
N SER A 436 -1.58 -27.30 -15.87
CA SER A 436 -0.53 -28.14 -15.31
C SER A 436 0.76 -27.35 -15.03
N ARG A 437 1.18 -26.50 -15.99
CA ARG A 437 2.37 -25.64 -15.81
C ARG A 437 2.23 -24.70 -14.62
N LEU A 438 1.12 -23.97 -14.52
CA LEU A 438 0.89 -23.03 -13.42
C LEU A 438 0.70 -23.76 -12.08
N SER A 439 0.13 -24.96 -12.10
CA SER A 439 0.01 -25.81 -10.93
C SER A 439 1.36 -26.24 -10.38
N ALA A 440 2.26 -26.68 -11.26
CA ALA A 440 3.63 -27.07 -10.88
C ALA A 440 4.46 -25.89 -10.33
N GLU A 441 4.14 -24.65 -10.74
CA GLU A 441 4.78 -23.45 -10.19
C GLU A 441 4.19 -23.05 -8.84
N LEU A 442 2.93 -23.40 -8.56
CA LEU A 442 2.25 -23.11 -7.30
C LEU A 442 2.64 -24.11 -6.20
N ASP A 443 2.78 -25.41 -6.55
CA ASP A 443 3.09 -26.53 -5.65
C ASP A 443 4.58 -26.55 -5.26
#